data_c91e6046a0dfcafeea20714eda247ecc
#
_entry.id   c91e6046a0dfcafeea20714eda247ecc
#
_cell.length_a   1.000
_cell.length_b   1.000
_cell.length_c   1.000
_cell.angle_alpha   90.00
_cell.angle_beta   90.00
_cell.angle_gamma   90.00
#
_symmetry.space_group_name_H-M   'P 1'
#
loop_
_entity.id
_entity.type
_entity.pdbx_description
1 polymer ?
#
loop_
_entity_poly.entity_id
_entity_poly.type
_entity_poly.pdbx_seq_one_letter_code
_entity_poly.pdbx_strand_id
1 'polypeptide(L)'
;MHRLRLAILVCVVTLATPALAAKCGGDFNSFVASISAEAAAAGISQGVTGQAFVGVTEDASVLNFDRRQRYTFNKSFEQYVSTRVGAGRINGGRAMLQRHAALFSRIEAQFGVPRQILVAIWGLETDFGKGDMGRLPVIRTLATLAHDCRRTELFQGELLAALKIVQRGDLPLRDLIGAYAGEIGQTQFLPSSYIKYGVDFDGDGRVDLRHSVPDVLASTANLLHTNGFKMGGSYEEGSANFEAMREWNHATIYRKTIAYFADQLVGR
;
A
#
# COMPACT_ATOMS: atom_id res chain seq x y z
N MET A 1 65.00 -25.41 14.20
CA MET A 1 63.91 -25.51 15.20
C MET A 1 62.93 -24.37 14.94
N HIS A 2 61.89 -24.61 14.12
CA HIS A 2 60.86 -23.63 13.81
C HIS A 2 59.69 -23.79 14.78
N ARG A 3 59.43 -22.77 15.58
CA ARG A 3 58.28 -22.73 16.47
C ARG A 3 57.06 -22.20 15.69
N LEU A 4 56.12 -23.10 15.39
CA LEU A 4 54.85 -22.80 14.79
C LEU A 4 53.96 -22.10 15.85
N ARG A 5 53.59 -20.83 15.65
CA ARG A 5 52.63 -20.10 16.50
C ARG A 5 51.24 -20.33 15.96
N LEU A 6 50.43 -21.10 16.67
CA LEU A 6 49.02 -21.33 16.39
C LEU A 6 48.22 -20.09 16.84
N ALA A 7 47.67 -19.34 15.92
CA ALA A 7 46.78 -18.25 16.23
C ALA A 7 45.36 -18.80 16.36
N ILE A 8 44.78 -18.78 17.55
CA ILE A 8 43.38 -19.16 17.82
C ILE A 8 42.51 -17.96 17.46
N LEU A 9 41.73 -18.12 16.37
CA LEU A 9 40.70 -17.14 15.97
C LEU A 9 39.45 -17.39 16.83
N VAL A 10 39.19 -16.51 17.82
CA VAL A 10 37.95 -16.56 18.61
C VAL A 10 36.84 -15.92 17.81
N CYS A 11 35.96 -16.75 17.21
CA CYS A 11 34.70 -16.29 16.61
C CYS A 11 33.73 -15.89 17.75
N VAL A 12 33.52 -14.61 17.98
CA VAL A 12 32.46 -14.11 18.85
C VAL A 12 31.12 -14.22 18.09
N VAL A 13 30.37 -15.25 18.40
CA VAL A 13 28.97 -15.37 17.92
C VAL A 13 28.12 -14.44 18.77
N THR A 14 27.77 -13.30 18.25
CA THR A 14 26.76 -12.43 18.86
C THR A 14 25.40 -13.05 18.66
N LEU A 15 24.82 -13.65 19.71
CA LEU A 15 23.43 -14.08 19.73
C LEU A 15 22.54 -12.84 19.68
N ALA A 16 21.97 -12.54 18.50
CA ALA A 16 20.92 -11.55 18.38
C ALA A 16 19.69 -12.06 19.17
N THR A 17 19.36 -11.42 20.28
CA THR A 17 18.11 -11.65 20.98
C THR A 17 16.97 -11.24 20.06
N PRO A 18 15.90 -12.08 19.89
CA PRO A 18 14.74 -11.67 19.11
C PRO A 18 14.16 -10.39 19.73
N ALA A 19 14.01 -9.34 18.94
CA ALA A 19 13.32 -8.14 19.37
C ALA A 19 11.87 -8.52 19.70
N LEU A 20 11.45 -8.29 20.94
CA LEU A 20 10.05 -8.46 21.31
C LEU A 20 9.21 -7.39 20.60
N ALA A 21 8.09 -7.80 20.00
CA ALA A 21 7.15 -6.88 19.39
C ALA A 21 6.75 -5.76 20.36
N ALA A 22 6.69 -4.52 19.85
CA ALA A 22 6.37 -3.37 20.67
C ALA A 22 4.96 -3.51 21.26
N LYS A 23 4.84 -3.35 22.58
CA LYS A 23 3.54 -3.44 23.26
C LYS A 23 2.72 -2.18 22.98
N CYS A 24 1.44 -2.38 22.63
CA CYS A 24 0.50 -1.27 22.47
C CYS A 24 0.14 -0.63 23.81
N GLY A 25 -0.37 0.60 23.78
CA GLY A 25 -0.83 1.35 24.95
C GLY A 25 0.31 1.87 25.81
N GLY A 26 -0.05 2.49 26.92
CA GLY A 26 0.89 3.10 27.85
C GLY A 26 1.50 4.41 27.33
N ASP A 27 2.75 4.68 27.65
CA ASP A 27 3.46 5.87 27.20
C ASP A 27 3.85 5.77 25.71
N PHE A 28 3.41 6.73 24.92
CA PHE A 28 3.63 6.74 23.47
C PHE A 28 5.11 6.84 23.09
N ASN A 29 5.93 7.56 23.86
CA ASN A 29 7.36 7.66 23.57
C ASN A 29 8.08 6.32 23.83
N SER A 30 7.67 5.60 24.87
CA SER A 30 8.16 4.26 25.17
C SER A 30 7.77 3.27 24.06
N PHE A 31 6.57 3.39 23.51
CA PHE A 31 6.14 2.62 22.33
C PHE A 31 7.01 2.94 21.12
N VAL A 32 7.24 4.23 20.80
CA VAL A 32 8.10 4.65 19.67
C VAL A 32 9.54 4.14 19.84
N ALA A 33 10.08 4.14 21.04
CA ALA A 33 11.40 3.57 21.31
C ALA A 33 11.43 2.06 21.04
N SER A 34 10.39 1.33 21.47
CA SER A 34 10.26 -0.12 21.24
C SER A 34 10.13 -0.47 19.75
N ILE A 35 9.29 0.27 19.02
CA ILE A 35 9.11 0.04 17.56
C ILE A 35 10.38 0.42 16.78
N SER A 36 11.16 1.40 17.26
CA SER A 36 12.47 1.74 16.67
C SER A 36 13.48 0.60 16.84
N ALA A 37 13.47 -0.09 17.98
CA ALA A 37 14.31 -1.27 18.20
C ALA A 37 13.87 -2.45 17.30
N GLU A 38 12.58 -2.65 17.14
CA GLU A 38 12.01 -3.65 16.23
C GLU A 38 12.38 -3.34 14.77
N ALA A 39 12.28 -2.08 14.35
CA ALA A 39 12.70 -1.64 13.03
C ALA A 39 14.20 -1.91 12.77
N ALA A 40 15.06 -1.66 13.76
CA ALA A 40 16.49 -1.97 13.66
C ALA A 40 16.72 -3.47 13.51
N ALA A 41 16.01 -4.32 14.26
CA ALA A 41 16.06 -5.77 14.10
C ALA A 41 15.56 -6.24 12.72
N ALA A 42 14.63 -5.50 12.10
CA ALA A 42 14.16 -5.72 10.73
C ALA A 42 15.08 -5.13 9.64
N GLY A 43 16.26 -4.62 10.00
CA GLY A 43 17.27 -4.09 9.08
C GLY A 43 17.03 -2.64 8.64
N ILE A 44 16.18 -1.89 9.33
CA ILE A 44 15.97 -0.46 9.07
C ILE A 44 17.03 0.34 9.85
N SER A 45 17.73 1.25 9.16
CA SER A 45 18.81 2.02 9.75
C SER A 45 18.31 3.00 10.83
N GLN A 46 19.16 3.26 11.83
CA GLN A 46 18.88 4.30 12.84
C GLN A 46 18.74 5.70 12.24
N GLY A 47 19.38 5.96 11.10
CA GLY A 47 19.21 7.22 10.38
C GLY A 47 17.77 7.41 9.86
N VAL A 48 17.13 6.34 9.38
CA VAL A 48 15.73 6.37 8.94
C VAL A 48 14.79 6.52 10.14
N THR A 49 14.90 5.67 11.16
CA THR A 49 14.02 5.73 12.34
C THR A 49 14.17 7.03 13.10
N GLY A 50 15.41 7.51 13.28
CA GLY A 50 15.70 8.78 13.95
C GLY A 50 15.09 9.99 13.24
N GLN A 51 15.04 10.00 11.90
CA GLN A 51 14.37 11.06 11.16
C GLN A 51 12.83 10.86 11.13
N ALA A 52 12.37 9.63 10.96
CA ALA A 52 10.96 9.31 10.82
C ALA A 52 10.15 9.62 12.08
N PHE A 53 10.74 9.45 13.26
CA PHE A 53 10.05 9.66 14.54
C PHE A 53 10.30 11.02 15.20
N VAL A 54 11.03 11.94 14.55
CA VAL A 54 11.21 13.29 15.09
C VAL A 54 9.87 13.99 15.26
N GLY A 55 9.53 14.35 16.50
CA GLY A 55 8.30 15.09 16.83
C GLY A 55 7.01 14.31 16.60
N VAL A 56 7.07 13.00 16.38
CA VAL A 56 5.87 12.17 16.21
C VAL A 56 5.15 12.05 17.56
N THR A 57 3.88 12.39 17.55
CA THR A 57 2.96 12.30 18.70
C THR A 57 1.70 11.56 18.27
N GLU A 58 0.97 10.98 19.23
CA GLU A 58 -0.31 10.36 18.96
C GLU A 58 -1.30 11.34 18.31
N ASP A 59 -2.10 10.89 17.37
CA ASP A 59 -3.08 11.69 16.64
C ASP A 59 -4.52 11.29 17.00
N ALA A 60 -5.14 12.06 17.88
CA ALA A 60 -6.52 11.82 18.29
C ALA A 60 -7.53 11.88 17.13
N SER A 61 -7.24 12.65 16.07
CA SER A 61 -8.12 12.74 14.89
C SER A 61 -8.15 11.44 14.11
N VAL A 62 -7.00 10.76 13.97
CA VAL A 62 -6.86 9.44 13.37
C VAL A 62 -7.66 8.41 14.16
N LEU A 63 -7.50 8.36 15.48
CA LEU A 63 -8.26 7.43 16.34
C LEU A 63 -9.77 7.66 16.26
N ASN A 64 -10.20 8.91 16.28
CA ASN A 64 -11.61 9.28 16.19
C ASN A 64 -12.21 8.91 14.83
N PHE A 65 -11.45 9.05 13.75
CA PHE A 65 -11.88 8.62 12.41
C PHE A 65 -11.99 7.10 12.36
N ASP A 66 -10.97 6.38 12.80
CA ASP A 66 -10.90 4.93 12.76
C ASP A 66 -12.04 4.26 13.56
N ARG A 67 -12.37 4.82 14.73
CA ARG A 67 -13.49 4.34 15.57
C ARG A 67 -14.87 4.54 14.93
N ARG A 68 -15.03 5.52 14.04
CA ARG A 68 -16.28 5.83 13.34
C ARG A 68 -16.50 4.99 12.06
N GLN A 69 -15.49 4.30 11.55
CA GLN A 69 -15.56 3.53 10.28
C GLN A 69 -16.55 2.35 10.29
N ARG A 70 -17.15 2.00 11.41
CA ARG A 70 -18.00 0.80 11.58
C ARG A 70 -19.30 0.77 10.76
N TYR A 71 -19.68 1.85 10.05
CA TYR A 71 -21.01 2.03 9.48
C TYR A 71 -21.09 2.21 7.97
N THR A 72 -20.05 1.94 7.21
CA THR A 72 -19.95 2.41 5.82
C THR A 72 -20.65 1.53 4.77
N PHE A 73 -21.11 0.31 5.08
CA PHE A 73 -21.56 -0.67 4.07
C PHE A 73 -23.05 -1.06 4.10
N ASN A 74 -23.95 -0.16 4.55
CA ASN A 74 -25.40 -0.43 4.55
C ASN A 74 -26.14 0.02 3.28
N LYS A 75 -25.42 0.30 2.17
CA LYS A 75 -26.02 0.71 0.90
C LYS A 75 -26.26 -0.48 -0.01
N SER A 76 -27.36 -0.45 -0.82
CA SER A 76 -27.50 -1.40 -1.94
C SER A 76 -26.39 -1.17 -2.98
N PHE A 77 -26.17 -2.15 -3.85
CA PHE A 77 -25.17 -2.04 -4.92
C PHE A 77 -25.48 -0.84 -5.84
N GLU A 78 -26.73 -0.66 -6.21
CA GLU A 78 -27.20 0.43 -7.09
C GLU A 78 -26.92 1.80 -6.45
N GLN A 79 -27.24 1.95 -5.15
CA GLN A 79 -26.94 3.16 -4.41
C GLN A 79 -25.45 3.44 -4.28
N TYR A 80 -24.65 2.37 -4.12
CA TYR A 80 -23.20 2.49 -4.00
C TYR A 80 -22.58 2.92 -5.33
N VAL A 81 -22.97 2.28 -6.43
CA VAL A 81 -22.47 2.56 -7.79
C VAL A 81 -22.89 3.96 -8.24
N SER A 82 -24.17 4.36 -8.05
CA SER A 82 -24.67 5.66 -8.50
C SER A 82 -23.90 6.84 -7.91
N THR A 83 -23.35 6.68 -6.70
CA THR A 83 -22.54 7.72 -6.05
C THR A 83 -21.06 7.69 -6.47
N ARG A 84 -20.57 6.61 -7.07
CA ARG A 84 -19.14 6.41 -7.36
C ARG A 84 -18.81 6.34 -8.85
N VAL A 85 -19.74 5.87 -9.68
CA VAL A 85 -19.52 5.64 -11.13
C VAL A 85 -20.48 6.50 -11.94
N GLY A 86 -20.26 7.81 -11.89
CA GLY A 86 -21.03 8.78 -12.70
C GLY A 86 -20.40 9.00 -14.09
N ALA A 87 -21.20 9.62 -14.99
CA ALA A 87 -20.79 9.89 -16.38
C ALA A 87 -19.43 10.62 -16.48
N GLY A 88 -19.15 11.58 -15.59
CA GLY A 88 -17.88 12.31 -15.56
C GLY A 88 -16.68 11.38 -15.34
N ARG A 89 -16.79 10.44 -14.38
CA ARG A 89 -15.74 9.45 -14.09
C ARG A 89 -15.58 8.44 -15.23
N ILE A 90 -16.68 7.98 -15.84
CA ILE A 90 -16.63 7.09 -17.02
C ILE A 90 -15.90 7.79 -18.17
N ASN A 91 -16.26 9.03 -18.49
CA ASN A 91 -15.61 9.80 -19.56
C ASN A 91 -14.14 10.08 -19.24
N GLY A 92 -13.82 10.40 -17.98
CA GLY A 92 -12.45 10.55 -17.50
C GLY A 92 -11.63 9.28 -17.69
N GLY A 93 -12.19 8.13 -17.31
CA GLY A 93 -11.56 6.82 -17.47
C GLY A 93 -11.31 6.46 -18.94
N ARG A 94 -12.28 6.70 -19.82
CA ARG A 94 -12.09 6.52 -21.27
C ARG A 94 -10.97 7.39 -21.83
N ALA A 95 -10.86 8.63 -21.37
CA ALA A 95 -9.76 9.52 -21.73
C ALA A 95 -8.40 8.98 -21.23
N MET A 96 -8.34 8.38 -20.03
CA MET A 96 -7.11 7.74 -19.51
C MET A 96 -6.73 6.52 -20.33
N LEU A 97 -7.69 5.66 -20.73
CA LEU A 97 -7.44 4.53 -21.62
C LEU A 97 -6.78 4.96 -22.93
N GLN A 98 -7.22 6.06 -23.52
CA GLN A 98 -6.65 6.62 -24.74
C GLN A 98 -5.28 7.25 -24.50
N ARG A 99 -5.17 8.11 -23.49
CA ARG A 99 -3.93 8.86 -23.17
C ARG A 99 -2.74 7.93 -22.89
N HIS A 100 -2.99 6.83 -22.19
CA HIS A 100 -1.95 5.89 -21.74
C HIS A 100 -1.98 4.57 -22.53
N ALA A 101 -2.50 4.55 -23.77
CA ALA A 101 -2.70 3.33 -24.54
C ALA A 101 -1.44 2.48 -24.70
N ALA A 102 -0.30 3.09 -25.01
CA ALA A 102 0.98 2.38 -25.15
C ALA A 102 1.49 1.81 -23.81
N LEU A 103 1.31 2.55 -22.71
CA LEU A 103 1.65 2.09 -21.36
C LEU A 103 0.79 0.87 -20.99
N PHE A 104 -0.52 0.95 -21.18
CA PHE A 104 -1.42 -0.18 -20.91
C PHE A 104 -1.07 -1.41 -21.73
N SER A 105 -0.71 -1.27 -23.01
CA SER A 105 -0.31 -2.42 -23.82
C SER A 105 0.92 -3.14 -23.26
N ARG A 106 1.89 -2.40 -22.73
CA ARG A 106 3.06 -2.98 -22.04
C ARG A 106 2.68 -3.69 -20.75
N ILE A 107 1.82 -3.07 -19.92
CA ILE A 107 1.36 -3.64 -18.64
C ILE A 107 0.53 -4.90 -18.87
N GLU A 108 -0.40 -4.87 -19.83
CA GLU A 108 -1.21 -6.03 -20.20
C GLU A 108 -0.35 -7.21 -20.70
N ALA A 109 0.67 -6.92 -21.51
CA ALA A 109 1.59 -7.95 -22.00
C ALA A 109 2.41 -8.59 -20.86
N GLN A 110 2.80 -7.81 -19.85
CA GLN A 110 3.63 -8.29 -18.76
C GLN A 110 2.84 -8.99 -17.66
N PHE A 111 1.67 -8.45 -17.28
CA PHE A 111 0.93 -8.88 -16.08
C PHE A 111 -0.39 -9.60 -16.42
N GLY A 112 -0.85 -9.55 -17.66
CA GLY A 112 -2.10 -10.20 -18.04
C GLY A 112 -3.35 -9.64 -17.34
N VAL A 113 -3.36 -8.36 -16.98
CA VAL A 113 -4.50 -7.67 -16.35
C VAL A 113 -5.07 -6.65 -17.33
N PRO A 114 -6.37 -6.73 -17.70
CA PRO A 114 -6.98 -5.82 -18.66
C PRO A 114 -6.96 -4.36 -18.19
N ARG A 115 -6.62 -3.45 -19.11
CA ARG A 115 -6.50 -2.01 -18.84
C ARG A 115 -7.73 -1.38 -18.19
N GLN A 116 -8.95 -1.83 -18.56
CA GLN A 116 -10.18 -1.29 -17.96
C GLN A 116 -10.31 -1.60 -16.49
N ILE A 117 -9.78 -2.72 -15.99
CA ILE A 117 -9.74 -3.04 -14.56
C ILE A 117 -8.81 -2.08 -13.82
N LEU A 118 -7.62 -1.82 -14.38
CA LEU A 118 -6.65 -0.89 -13.78
C LEU A 118 -7.18 0.53 -13.73
N VAL A 119 -7.83 0.99 -14.80
CA VAL A 119 -8.46 2.31 -14.87
C VAL A 119 -9.66 2.42 -13.93
N ALA A 120 -10.45 1.35 -13.78
CA ALA A 120 -11.58 1.33 -12.84
C ALA A 120 -11.08 1.48 -11.39
N ILE A 121 -10.06 0.74 -10.99
CA ILE A 121 -9.43 0.87 -9.67
C ILE A 121 -8.89 2.29 -9.49
N TRP A 122 -8.06 2.78 -10.40
CA TRP A 122 -7.44 4.11 -10.33
C TRP A 122 -8.48 5.23 -10.22
N GLY A 123 -9.58 5.12 -10.97
CA GLY A 123 -10.70 6.05 -10.92
C GLY A 123 -11.47 6.02 -9.60
N LEU A 124 -11.71 4.83 -9.04
CA LEU A 124 -12.43 4.66 -7.78
C LEU A 124 -11.63 5.15 -6.57
N GLU A 125 -10.31 4.96 -6.58
CA GLU A 125 -9.44 5.35 -5.47
C GLU A 125 -9.23 6.87 -5.42
N THR A 126 -8.75 7.45 -6.51
CA THR A 126 -8.30 8.85 -6.47
C THR A 126 -8.70 9.67 -7.70
N ASP A 127 -9.74 9.26 -8.41
CA ASP A 127 -10.18 9.95 -9.65
C ASP A 127 -9.00 10.19 -10.63
N PHE A 128 -8.25 9.10 -10.87
CA PHE A 128 -7.07 9.10 -11.76
C PHE A 128 -5.93 9.98 -11.25
N GLY A 129 -5.67 9.96 -9.94
CA GLY A 129 -4.62 10.75 -9.29
C GLY A 129 -4.95 12.24 -9.12
N LYS A 130 -6.17 12.68 -9.46
CA LYS A 130 -6.61 14.07 -9.31
C LYS A 130 -7.36 14.32 -8.01
N GLY A 131 -7.91 13.28 -7.41
CA GLY A 131 -8.65 13.32 -6.17
C GLY A 131 -7.75 13.33 -4.94
N ASP A 132 -8.38 13.17 -3.78
CA ASP A 132 -7.66 13.17 -2.50
C ASP A 132 -6.88 11.85 -2.32
N MET A 133 -5.57 11.94 -2.24
CA MET A 133 -4.65 10.85 -1.94
C MET A 133 -4.29 10.78 -0.45
N GLY A 134 -5.01 11.52 0.38
CA GLY A 134 -4.68 11.69 1.79
C GLY A 134 -3.66 12.81 2.04
N ARG A 135 -3.68 13.34 3.27
CA ARG A 135 -2.85 14.48 3.71
C ARG A 135 -2.16 14.22 5.04
N LEU A 136 -2.24 12.99 5.55
CA LEU A 136 -1.70 12.63 6.86
C LEU A 136 -0.28 12.08 6.71
N PRO A 137 0.65 12.47 7.59
CA PRO A 137 1.96 11.84 7.66
C PRO A 137 1.81 10.36 8.00
N VAL A 138 2.17 9.47 7.08
CA VAL A 138 1.94 8.01 7.19
C VAL A 138 2.59 7.43 8.45
N ILE A 139 3.81 7.84 8.77
CA ILE A 139 4.52 7.35 9.98
C ILE A 139 3.74 7.68 11.24
N ARG A 140 3.31 8.94 11.41
CA ARG A 140 2.51 9.37 12.58
C ARG A 140 1.17 8.63 12.66
N THR A 141 0.49 8.50 11.52
CA THR A 141 -0.80 7.81 11.42
C THR A 141 -0.67 6.35 11.84
N LEU A 142 0.30 5.63 11.28
CA LEU A 142 0.51 4.22 11.58
C LEU A 142 1.02 3.98 13.01
N ALA A 143 1.91 4.84 13.52
CA ALA A 143 2.35 4.77 14.92
C ALA A 143 1.17 4.95 15.88
N THR A 144 0.27 5.90 15.60
CA THR A 144 -0.95 6.12 16.36
C THR A 144 -1.87 4.89 16.36
N LEU A 145 -2.13 4.32 15.19
CA LEU A 145 -3.00 3.15 15.05
C LEU A 145 -2.38 1.88 15.65
N ALA A 146 -1.07 1.72 15.56
CA ALA A 146 -0.34 0.61 16.17
C ALA A 146 -0.35 0.69 17.70
N HIS A 147 -0.35 1.91 18.27
CA HIS A 147 -0.40 2.14 19.71
C HIS A 147 -1.80 1.91 20.30
N ASP A 148 -2.90 2.07 19.55
CA ASP A 148 -4.33 2.03 20.03
C ASP A 148 -4.81 0.63 20.50
N CYS A 149 -4.02 -0.40 20.50
CA CYS A 149 -4.34 -1.77 20.96
C CYS A 149 -5.49 -2.50 20.22
N ARG A 150 -6.14 -1.92 19.23
CA ARG A 150 -7.26 -2.57 18.54
C ARG A 150 -6.83 -3.45 17.37
N ARG A 151 -5.81 -3.04 16.65
CA ARG A 151 -5.26 -3.72 15.46
C ARG A 151 -3.74 -3.57 15.43
N THR A 152 -3.10 -3.71 16.58
CA THR A 152 -1.67 -3.42 16.79
C THR A 152 -0.77 -4.16 15.81
N GLU A 153 -0.90 -5.49 15.72
CA GLU A 153 -0.03 -6.29 14.84
C GLU A 153 -0.12 -5.84 13.38
N LEU A 154 -1.34 -5.56 12.90
CA LEU A 154 -1.54 -5.04 11.55
C LEU A 154 -0.76 -3.74 11.35
N PHE A 155 -1.01 -2.75 12.20
CA PHE A 155 -0.44 -1.42 12.00
C PHE A 155 1.04 -1.31 12.36
N GLN A 156 1.57 -2.19 13.23
CA GLN A 156 3.02 -2.34 13.40
C GLN A 156 3.68 -2.86 12.13
N GLY A 157 3.08 -3.87 11.49
CA GLY A 157 3.56 -4.37 10.20
C GLY A 157 3.56 -3.30 9.11
N GLU A 158 2.48 -2.49 9.03
CA GLU A 158 2.38 -1.39 8.07
C GLU A 158 3.39 -0.27 8.39
N LEU A 159 3.64 0.05 9.65
CA LEU A 159 4.63 1.04 10.07
C LEU A 159 6.06 0.62 9.70
N LEU A 160 6.41 -0.63 9.94
CA LEU A 160 7.71 -1.19 9.53
C LEU A 160 7.86 -1.19 8.02
N ALA A 161 6.80 -1.51 7.27
CA ALA A 161 6.80 -1.43 5.82
C ALA A 161 6.94 0.02 5.31
N ALA A 162 6.29 0.99 5.95
CA ALA A 162 6.44 2.41 5.63
C ALA A 162 7.88 2.91 5.83
N LEU A 163 8.52 2.49 6.92
CA LEU A 163 9.95 2.77 7.16
C LEU A 163 10.86 2.12 6.10
N LYS A 164 10.51 0.92 5.61
CA LYS A 164 11.24 0.25 4.51
C LYS A 164 11.12 1.01 3.19
N ILE A 165 9.98 1.62 2.88
CA ILE A 165 9.82 2.48 1.69
C ILE A 165 10.84 3.62 1.72
N VAL A 166 10.99 4.27 2.88
CA VAL A 166 12.00 5.34 3.08
C VAL A 166 13.42 4.79 2.99
N GLN A 167 13.69 3.64 3.63
CA GLN A 167 15.01 2.98 3.62
C GLN A 167 15.46 2.62 2.19
N ARG A 168 14.52 2.18 1.33
CA ARG A 168 14.79 1.87 -0.07
C ARG A 168 15.02 3.12 -0.93
N GLY A 169 14.61 4.29 -0.44
CA GLY A 169 14.65 5.53 -1.20
C GLY A 169 13.53 5.71 -2.21
N ASP A 170 12.48 4.87 -2.14
CA ASP A 170 11.33 4.95 -3.04
C ASP A 170 10.58 6.27 -2.86
N LEU A 171 10.29 6.65 -1.61
CA LEU A 171 9.71 7.95 -1.25
C LEU A 171 10.47 8.57 -0.07
N PRO A 172 10.84 9.85 -0.14
CA PRO A 172 11.37 10.56 1.01
C PRO A 172 10.25 10.79 2.06
N LEU A 173 10.63 10.96 3.33
CA LEU A 173 9.67 11.15 4.44
C LEU A 173 8.65 12.29 4.19
N ARG A 174 9.08 13.39 3.56
CA ARG A 174 8.19 14.52 3.26
C ARG A 174 7.07 14.16 2.27
N ASP A 175 7.29 13.15 1.42
CA ASP A 175 6.33 12.69 0.41
C ASP A 175 5.57 11.44 0.88
N LEU A 176 5.93 10.89 2.06
CA LEU A 176 5.25 9.77 2.68
C LEU A 176 3.98 10.26 3.41
N ILE A 177 3.06 10.77 2.61
CA ILE A 177 1.77 11.33 3.00
C ILE A 177 0.68 10.42 2.42
N GLY A 178 -0.37 10.14 3.19
CA GLY A 178 -1.40 9.20 2.80
C GLY A 178 -2.75 9.42 3.50
N ALA A 179 -3.62 8.42 3.43
CA ALA A 179 -4.94 8.44 4.05
C ALA A 179 -4.93 7.93 5.50
N TYR A 180 -6.13 7.71 6.07
CA TYR A 180 -6.32 7.48 7.51
C TYR A 180 -5.81 6.14 8.05
N ALA A 181 -5.62 5.12 7.20
CA ALA A 181 -4.99 3.86 7.60
C ALA A 181 -3.56 3.71 7.04
N GLY A 182 -2.96 4.82 6.57
CA GLY A 182 -1.61 4.85 6.03
C GLY A 182 -1.54 4.46 4.56
N GLU A 183 -2.65 4.46 3.83
CA GLU A 183 -2.69 4.17 2.40
C GLU A 183 -1.96 5.26 1.61
N ILE A 184 -1.15 4.84 0.60
CA ILE A 184 -0.23 5.70 -0.13
C ILE A 184 -0.58 5.72 -1.62
N GLY A 185 -0.50 6.91 -2.21
CA GLY A 185 -0.43 7.10 -3.64
C GLY A 185 -1.77 7.02 -4.38
N GLN A 186 -1.67 6.97 -5.71
CA GLN A 186 -2.82 7.16 -6.58
C GLN A 186 -3.82 5.98 -6.57
N THR A 187 -3.38 4.80 -6.15
CA THR A 187 -4.25 3.62 -5.99
C THR A 187 -4.31 3.15 -4.54
N GLN A 188 -3.92 3.98 -3.58
CA GLN A 188 -4.14 3.79 -2.15
C GLN A 188 -3.58 2.45 -1.61
N PHE A 189 -2.32 2.16 -1.94
CA PHE A 189 -1.63 0.98 -1.43
C PHE A 189 -1.32 1.11 0.07
N LEU A 190 -1.58 0.06 0.84
CA LEU A 190 -0.96 -0.08 2.16
C LEU A 190 0.56 -0.26 2.02
N PRO A 191 1.37 0.22 2.97
CA PRO A 191 2.83 0.11 2.89
C PRO A 191 3.35 -1.31 2.68
N SER A 192 2.76 -2.32 3.31
CA SER A 192 3.13 -3.72 3.11
C SER A 192 2.88 -4.19 1.68
N SER A 193 1.74 -3.81 1.10
CA SER A 193 1.42 -4.08 -0.31
C SER A 193 2.33 -3.31 -1.25
N TYR A 194 2.69 -2.07 -0.91
CA TYR A 194 3.68 -1.28 -1.65
C TYR A 194 5.01 -2.01 -1.75
N ILE A 195 5.54 -2.49 -0.62
CA ILE A 195 6.80 -3.25 -0.58
C ILE A 195 6.71 -4.56 -1.36
N LYS A 196 5.57 -5.27 -1.25
CA LYS A 196 5.37 -6.60 -1.83
C LYS A 196 5.13 -6.56 -3.34
N TYR A 197 4.36 -5.60 -3.81
CA TYR A 197 3.84 -5.58 -5.19
C TYR A 197 4.34 -4.39 -6.02
N GLY A 198 5.04 -3.44 -5.41
CA GLY A 198 5.58 -2.27 -6.10
C GLY A 198 6.53 -2.65 -7.24
N VAL A 199 6.37 -1.96 -8.36
CA VAL A 199 7.18 -2.14 -9.59
C VAL A 199 7.68 -0.79 -10.05
N ASP A 200 8.98 -0.64 -10.20
CA ASP A 200 9.61 0.44 -10.96
C ASP A 200 9.41 0.14 -12.46
N PHE A 201 8.38 0.72 -13.05
CA PHE A 201 7.98 0.41 -14.42
C PHE A 201 8.47 1.44 -15.44
N ASP A 202 8.83 2.64 -15.00
CA ASP A 202 9.49 3.64 -15.83
C ASP A 202 11.01 3.52 -15.83
N GLY A 203 11.58 2.74 -14.88
CA GLY A 203 12.99 2.39 -14.83
C GLY A 203 13.87 3.50 -14.27
N ASP A 204 13.31 4.37 -13.41
CA ASP A 204 14.07 5.47 -12.78
C ASP A 204 14.88 5.04 -11.54
N GLY A 205 14.77 3.78 -11.14
CA GLY A 205 15.47 3.17 -9.99
C GLY A 205 14.69 3.25 -8.68
N ARG A 206 13.43 3.69 -8.71
CA ARG A 206 12.55 3.80 -7.53
C ARG A 206 11.15 3.29 -7.88
N VAL A 207 10.41 2.90 -6.88
CA VAL A 207 8.97 2.70 -7.03
C VAL A 207 8.27 3.95 -6.51
N ASP A 208 7.56 4.70 -7.36
CA ASP A 208 6.83 5.91 -6.93
C ASP A 208 5.33 5.78 -7.21
N LEU A 209 4.59 5.22 -6.26
CA LEU A 209 3.13 5.05 -6.39
C LEU A 209 2.36 6.37 -6.17
N ARG A 210 3.07 7.47 -5.98
CA ARG A 210 2.46 8.78 -5.76
C ARG A 210 2.51 9.66 -7.02
N HIS A 211 3.62 9.65 -7.74
CA HIS A 211 3.86 10.58 -8.85
C HIS A 211 4.08 9.87 -10.19
N SER A 212 4.58 8.61 -10.20
CA SER A 212 4.78 7.84 -11.44
C SER A 212 3.53 7.06 -11.82
N VAL A 213 2.81 7.49 -12.84
CA VAL A 213 1.64 6.75 -13.39
C VAL A 213 2.05 5.35 -13.89
N PRO A 214 3.21 5.16 -14.56
CA PRO A 214 3.67 3.82 -14.91
C PRO A 214 3.78 2.88 -13.70
N ASP A 215 4.40 3.31 -12.62
CA ASP A 215 4.59 2.50 -11.41
C ASP A 215 3.26 2.18 -10.73
N VAL A 216 2.40 3.18 -10.62
CA VAL A 216 1.05 3.04 -10.04
C VAL A 216 0.27 1.93 -10.74
N LEU A 217 0.18 2.00 -12.08
CA LEU A 217 -0.62 1.07 -12.87
C LEU A 217 0.02 -0.32 -12.94
N ALA A 218 1.35 -0.39 -13.07
CA ALA A 218 2.07 -1.66 -13.10
C ALA A 218 2.05 -2.36 -11.75
N SER A 219 2.20 -1.64 -10.64
CA SER A 219 2.10 -2.21 -9.29
C SER A 219 0.70 -2.72 -8.99
N THR A 220 -0.34 -1.99 -9.42
CA THR A 220 -1.73 -2.45 -9.31
C THR A 220 -1.95 -3.73 -10.13
N ALA A 221 -1.42 -3.80 -11.35
CA ALA A 221 -1.47 -4.99 -12.19
C ALA A 221 -0.70 -6.15 -11.56
N ASN A 222 0.49 -5.90 -11.00
CA ASN A 222 1.31 -6.92 -10.35
C ASN A 222 0.62 -7.52 -9.12
N LEU A 223 -0.06 -6.71 -8.31
CA LEU A 223 -0.87 -7.21 -7.20
C LEU A 223 -1.94 -8.17 -7.69
N LEU A 224 -2.73 -7.79 -8.69
CA LEU A 224 -3.80 -8.63 -9.22
C LEU A 224 -3.26 -9.90 -9.89
N HIS A 225 -2.20 -9.79 -10.71
CA HIS A 225 -1.52 -10.90 -11.36
C HIS A 225 -1.00 -11.94 -10.36
N THR A 226 -0.27 -11.47 -9.34
CA THR A 226 0.31 -12.33 -8.29
C THR A 226 -0.76 -13.10 -7.53
N ASN A 227 -1.97 -12.53 -7.42
CA ASN A 227 -3.11 -13.16 -6.75
C ASN A 227 -4.05 -13.92 -7.70
N GLY A 228 -3.58 -14.22 -8.90
CA GLY A 228 -4.23 -15.16 -9.82
C GLY A 228 -5.15 -14.54 -10.87
N PHE A 229 -5.16 -13.21 -11.03
CA PHE A 229 -5.89 -12.58 -12.13
C PHE A 229 -5.29 -12.97 -13.49
N LYS A 230 -6.15 -13.34 -14.44
CA LYS A 230 -5.73 -13.80 -15.78
C LYS A 230 -6.47 -13.07 -16.88
N MET A 231 -5.73 -12.68 -17.94
CA MET A 231 -6.30 -12.10 -19.15
C MET A 231 -7.35 -13.03 -19.79
N GLY A 232 -8.43 -12.45 -20.28
CA GLY A 232 -9.50 -13.17 -20.98
C GLY A 232 -10.48 -13.91 -20.06
N GLY A 233 -10.20 -14.05 -18.76
CA GLY A 233 -11.16 -14.59 -17.80
C GLY A 233 -12.24 -13.59 -17.43
N SER A 234 -13.44 -14.09 -17.09
CA SER A 234 -14.49 -13.26 -16.51
C SER A 234 -14.03 -12.67 -15.19
N TYR A 235 -14.48 -11.46 -14.89
CA TYR A 235 -14.30 -10.78 -13.59
C TYR A 235 -15.64 -10.48 -12.89
N GLU A 236 -16.70 -11.15 -13.32
CA GLU A 236 -18.00 -11.13 -12.64
C GLU A 236 -17.94 -11.90 -11.32
N GLU A 237 -18.87 -11.62 -10.42
CA GLU A 237 -19.00 -12.28 -9.13
C GLU A 237 -19.02 -13.81 -9.28
N GLY A 238 -18.19 -14.50 -8.48
CA GLY A 238 -18.01 -15.95 -8.52
C GLY A 238 -16.93 -16.45 -9.48
N SER A 239 -16.33 -15.57 -10.31
CA SER A 239 -15.22 -15.96 -11.19
C SER A 239 -13.86 -15.93 -10.46
N ALA A 240 -12.85 -16.62 -11.02
CA ALA A 240 -11.50 -16.63 -10.48
C ALA A 240 -10.87 -15.23 -10.44
N ASN A 241 -11.10 -14.38 -11.47
CA ASN A 241 -10.57 -13.02 -11.46
C ASN A 241 -11.30 -12.13 -10.44
N PHE A 242 -12.59 -12.38 -10.18
CA PHE A 242 -13.30 -11.70 -9.10
C PHE A 242 -12.71 -12.02 -7.72
N GLU A 243 -12.32 -13.28 -7.50
CA GLU A 243 -11.66 -13.66 -6.26
C GLU A 243 -10.22 -13.10 -6.19
N ALA A 244 -9.49 -13.03 -7.30
CA ALA A 244 -8.17 -12.38 -7.34
C ALA A 244 -8.24 -10.89 -6.91
N MET A 245 -9.34 -10.19 -7.19
CA MET A 245 -9.55 -8.81 -6.72
C MET A 245 -9.79 -8.70 -5.20
N ARG A 246 -9.96 -9.82 -4.48
CA ARG A 246 -10.15 -9.81 -3.03
C ARG A 246 -8.92 -9.27 -2.28
N GLU A 247 -7.73 -9.52 -2.81
CA GLU A 247 -6.51 -8.97 -2.23
C GLU A 247 -6.44 -7.44 -2.39
N TRP A 248 -7.08 -6.90 -3.41
CA TRP A 248 -7.25 -5.46 -3.57
C TRP A 248 -8.25 -4.90 -2.55
N ASN A 249 -9.44 -5.50 -2.47
CA ASN A 249 -10.46 -5.08 -1.51
C ASN A 249 -11.37 -6.26 -1.11
N HIS A 250 -11.46 -6.53 0.18
CA HIS A 250 -12.27 -7.63 0.72
C HIS A 250 -13.78 -7.41 0.55
N ALA A 251 -14.26 -6.15 0.40
CA ALA A 251 -15.67 -5.86 0.29
C ALA A 251 -16.23 -6.29 -1.08
N THR A 252 -17.15 -7.24 -1.10
CA THR A 252 -17.79 -7.73 -2.34
C THR A 252 -18.42 -6.59 -3.15
N ILE A 253 -19.10 -5.65 -2.49
CA ILE A 253 -19.71 -4.48 -3.14
C ILE A 253 -18.69 -3.62 -3.88
N TYR A 254 -17.49 -3.48 -3.34
CA TYR A 254 -16.41 -2.72 -3.97
C TYR A 254 -15.87 -3.44 -5.21
N ARG A 255 -15.61 -4.75 -5.12
CA ARG A 255 -15.17 -5.58 -6.26
C ARG A 255 -16.21 -5.59 -7.40
N LYS A 256 -17.51 -5.71 -7.06
CA LYS A 256 -18.61 -5.55 -8.04
C LYS A 256 -18.60 -4.17 -8.70
N THR A 257 -18.26 -3.13 -7.96
CA THR A 257 -18.15 -1.77 -8.51
C THR A 257 -16.96 -1.62 -9.46
N ILE A 258 -15.81 -2.26 -9.17
CA ILE A 258 -14.68 -2.33 -10.10
C ILE A 258 -15.12 -3.00 -11.41
N ALA A 259 -15.76 -4.18 -11.33
CA ALA A 259 -16.24 -4.93 -12.49
C ALA A 259 -17.23 -4.10 -13.33
N TYR A 260 -18.25 -3.54 -12.70
CA TYR A 260 -19.24 -2.68 -13.35
C TYR A 260 -18.58 -1.46 -14.03
N PHE A 261 -17.66 -0.77 -13.33
CA PHE A 261 -17.01 0.39 -13.91
C PHE A 261 -16.11 0.00 -15.09
N ALA A 262 -15.39 -1.12 -14.98
CA ALA A 262 -14.59 -1.63 -16.08
C ALA A 262 -15.44 -1.90 -17.35
N ASP A 263 -16.63 -2.47 -17.20
CA ASP A 263 -17.56 -2.71 -18.31
C ASP A 263 -18.06 -1.39 -18.92
N GLN A 264 -18.43 -0.41 -18.09
CA GLN A 264 -18.84 0.91 -18.58
C GLN A 264 -17.73 1.62 -19.38
N LEU A 265 -16.46 1.40 -19.05
CA LEU A 265 -15.33 1.99 -19.76
C LEU A 265 -15.23 1.46 -21.21
N VAL A 266 -15.59 0.20 -21.45
CA VAL A 266 -15.50 -0.47 -22.76
C VAL A 266 -16.85 -0.64 -23.46
N GLY A 267 -17.93 -0.12 -22.88
CA GLY A 267 -19.26 -0.12 -23.49
C GLY A 267 -20.01 -1.47 -23.41
N ARG A 268 -19.78 -2.19 -22.32
CA ARG A 268 -20.48 -3.43 -21.99
C ARG A 268 -21.56 -3.20 -20.96
#